data_fff20f7ddc5cc02853980d1250b8a135
#
_entry.id   fff20f7ddc5cc02853980d1250b8a135
#
_cell.length_a   1.000
_cell.length_b   1.000
_cell.length_c   1.000
_cell.angle_alpha   90.00
_cell.angle_beta   90.00
_cell.angle_gamma   90.00
#
_symmetry.space_group_name_H-M   'P 1'
#
loop_
_entity.id
_entity.type
_entity.pdbx_description
1 polymer ?
#
loop_
_entity_poly.entity_id
_entity_poly.type
_entity_poly.pdbx_seq_one_letter_code
_entity_poly.pdbx_strand_id
1 'polypeptide(L)'
;VRYEWWVTATFPPSQPGPSVSPVVLLLSTSDTDLITARASGASYRWANPSRLVDDELDELLEGADVACVRMLGGYRTWQDGIDRIAASGVPTVVLSGEQAPDADLMSHSTVPAGVALQAHVYLAQGGVENLRHLHAFLSDTLLMTGVGFSPPTATPTWGTLDRPAAPRSDGPVIALLYYRAQHLAGNTEYVEALCGAIERAGGSPLPVYCASLRTAEPELLELLGTADALVTTVL
;
A
#
# COMPACT_ATOMS: atom_id res chain seq x y z
N VAL A 1 54.28 -5.87 42.86
CA VAL A 1 53.35 -6.91 42.45
C VAL A 1 52.29 -6.27 41.58
N ARG A 2 52.40 -6.49 40.24
CA ARG A 2 51.41 -6.04 39.25
C ARG A 2 50.41 -7.17 39.08
N TYR A 3 49.13 -6.89 39.24
CA TYR A 3 48.03 -7.77 38.83
C TYR A 3 47.45 -7.25 37.53
N GLU A 4 47.82 -7.83 36.39
CA GLU A 4 47.16 -7.61 35.09
C GLU A 4 46.15 -8.75 34.91
N TRP A 5 44.82 -8.40 35.04
CA TRP A 5 43.73 -9.26 34.66
C TRP A 5 42.95 -8.61 33.50
N TRP A 6 43.45 -8.73 32.29
CA TRP A 6 42.65 -8.44 31.09
C TRP A 6 42.26 -9.80 30.48
N VAL A 7 41.06 -10.29 30.85
CA VAL A 7 40.43 -11.39 30.13
C VAL A 7 39.65 -10.75 28.97
N THR A 8 40.24 -10.74 27.79
CA THR A 8 39.52 -10.46 26.54
C THR A 8 38.67 -11.68 26.22
N ALA A 9 37.43 -11.70 26.73
CA ALA A 9 36.42 -12.61 26.23
C ALA A 9 35.98 -12.13 24.81
N THR A 10 36.59 -12.68 23.79
CA THR A 10 36.09 -12.60 22.43
C THR A 10 34.87 -13.50 22.34
N PHE A 11 33.70 -12.91 22.49
CA PHE A 11 32.46 -13.57 22.10
C PHE A 11 32.48 -13.72 20.57
N PRO A 12 32.35 -14.94 20.03
CA PRO A 12 32.15 -15.05 18.58
C PRO A 12 30.88 -14.29 18.22
N PRO A 13 30.87 -13.57 17.07
CA PRO A 13 29.64 -12.94 16.61
C PRO A 13 28.57 -14.03 16.53
N SER A 14 27.47 -13.83 17.26
CA SER A 14 26.28 -14.69 17.13
C SER A 14 25.86 -14.67 15.68
N GLN A 15 26.01 -15.80 14.98
CA GLN A 15 25.43 -15.95 13.66
C GLN A 15 23.91 -15.82 13.83
N PRO A 16 23.26 -14.89 13.12
CA PRO A 16 21.82 -14.87 13.12
C PRO A 16 21.35 -16.23 12.57
N GLY A 17 20.60 -16.97 13.39
CA GLY A 17 19.87 -18.14 12.91
C GLY A 17 18.98 -17.75 11.72
N PRO A 18 18.44 -18.70 10.94
CA PRO A 18 17.54 -18.39 9.84
C PRO A 18 16.41 -17.54 10.41
N SER A 19 16.43 -16.24 10.11
CA SER A 19 15.40 -15.32 10.54
C SER A 19 14.15 -15.64 9.74
N VAL A 20 13.19 -16.29 10.36
CA VAL A 20 11.83 -16.35 9.81
C VAL A 20 11.38 -14.88 9.71
N SER A 21 11.11 -14.41 8.50
CA SER A 21 10.62 -13.04 8.31
C SER A 21 9.30 -12.88 9.05
N PRO A 22 9.13 -11.84 9.88
CA PRO A 22 7.87 -11.59 10.57
C PRO A 22 6.69 -11.57 9.61
N VAL A 23 5.54 -12.04 10.06
CA VAL A 23 4.30 -12.01 9.30
C VAL A 23 3.51 -10.78 9.67
N VAL A 24 3.33 -9.85 8.72
CA VAL A 24 2.45 -8.69 8.88
C VAL A 24 1.08 -9.02 8.28
N LEU A 25 0.04 -9.06 9.10
CA LEU A 25 -1.34 -9.19 8.66
C LEU A 25 -1.85 -7.84 8.18
N LEU A 26 -2.06 -7.69 6.86
CA LEU A 26 -2.66 -6.50 6.27
C LEU A 26 -4.14 -6.75 5.99
N LEU A 27 -5.01 -6.04 6.70
CA LEU A 27 -6.45 -6.03 6.48
C LEU A 27 -6.84 -4.69 5.86
N SER A 28 -7.26 -4.71 4.60
CA SER A 28 -7.65 -3.48 3.89
C SER A 28 -8.95 -3.65 3.13
N THR A 29 -9.82 -2.65 3.22
CA THR A 29 -11.02 -2.56 2.38
C THR A 29 -10.70 -2.19 0.93
N SER A 30 -9.45 -1.84 0.63
CA SER A 30 -8.95 -1.56 -0.71
C SER A 30 -8.23 -2.78 -1.29
N ASP A 31 -8.80 -3.42 -2.30
CA ASP A 31 -8.16 -4.55 -2.98
C ASP A 31 -6.83 -4.17 -3.63
N THR A 32 -6.62 -2.91 -4.01
CA THR A 32 -5.34 -2.43 -4.55
C THR A 32 -4.20 -2.49 -3.54
N ASP A 33 -4.48 -2.26 -2.24
CA ASP A 33 -3.48 -2.44 -1.18
C ASP A 33 -3.04 -3.90 -1.08
N LEU A 34 -4.01 -4.83 -1.16
CA LEU A 34 -3.76 -6.27 -1.06
C LEU A 34 -2.93 -6.78 -2.24
N ILE A 35 -3.28 -6.34 -3.46
CA ILE A 35 -2.52 -6.66 -4.69
C ILE A 35 -1.10 -6.11 -4.56
N THR A 36 -0.94 -4.87 -4.08
CA THR A 36 0.37 -4.23 -3.92
C THR A 36 1.20 -4.92 -2.84
N ALA A 37 0.59 -5.32 -1.72
CA ALA A 37 1.26 -6.09 -0.66
C ALA A 37 1.79 -7.42 -1.20
N ARG A 38 0.97 -8.15 -1.97
CA ARG A 38 1.40 -9.37 -2.65
C ARG A 38 2.57 -9.12 -3.61
N ALA A 39 2.49 -8.06 -4.42
CA ALA A 39 3.51 -7.72 -5.40
C ALA A 39 4.83 -7.26 -4.73
N SER A 40 4.80 -6.79 -3.49
CA SER A 40 5.99 -6.37 -2.73
C SER A 40 6.96 -7.50 -2.42
N GLY A 41 6.50 -8.75 -2.45
CA GLY A 41 7.29 -9.93 -2.08
C GLY A 41 7.64 -10.02 -0.59
N ALA A 42 7.18 -9.07 0.24
CA ALA A 42 7.34 -9.12 1.68
C ALA A 42 6.36 -10.13 2.32
N SER A 43 6.66 -10.57 3.54
CA SER A 43 5.90 -11.62 4.24
C SER A 43 4.57 -11.07 4.79
N TYR A 44 3.70 -10.65 3.88
CA TYR A 44 2.33 -10.26 4.21
C TYR A 44 1.38 -11.45 4.20
N ARG A 45 0.48 -11.49 5.19
CA ARG A 45 -0.81 -12.16 5.09
C ARG A 45 -1.85 -11.08 4.88
N TRP A 46 -2.84 -11.27 4.01
CA TRP A 46 -3.78 -10.20 3.69
C TRP A 46 -5.20 -10.71 3.51
N ALA A 47 -6.17 -9.87 3.87
CA ALA A 47 -7.58 -10.09 3.57
C ALA A 47 -8.34 -8.76 3.44
N ASN A 48 -9.48 -8.80 2.76
CA ASN A 48 -10.43 -7.69 2.76
C ASN A 48 -11.46 -7.92 3.87
N PRO A 49 -11.52 -7.06 4.90
CA PRO A 49 -12.46 -7.21 6.03
C PRO A 49 -13.92 -7.36 5.61
N SER A 50 -14.31 -6.72 4.50
CA SER A 50 -15.69 -6.77 3.99
C SER A 50 -16.09 -8.15 3.43
N ARG A 51 -15.15 -9.09 3.32
CA ARG A 51 -15.37 -10.43 2.76
C ARG A 51 -15.07 -11.55 3.76
N LEU A 52 -14.59 -11.22 4.95
CA LEU A 52 -14.31 -12.21 5.99
C LEU A 52 -15.61 -12.81 6.54
N VAL A 53 -15.60 -14.11 6.77
CA VAL A 53 -16.63 -14.83 7.50
C VAL A 53 -16.13 -15.13 8.93
N ASP A 54 -17.06 -15.56 9.83
CA ASP A 54 -16.96 -15.47 11.28
C ASP A 54 -15.63 -15.95 11.92
N ASP A 55 -15.04 -17.06 11.49
CA ASP A 55 -13.84 -17.62 12.12
C ASP A 55 -12.52 -17.31 11.38
N GLU A 56 -12.60 -16.79 10.14
CA GLU A 56 -11.41 -16.51 9.32
C GLU A 56 -10.48 -15.47 9.94
N LEU A 57 -11.01 -14.53 10.71
CA LEU A 57 -10.19 -13.52 11.39
C LEU A 57 -9.22 -14.16 12.40
N ASP A 58 -9.65 -15.16 13.16
CA ASP A 58 -8.81 -15.85 14.14
C ASP A 58 -7.71 -16.66 13.45
N GLU A 59 -8.06 -17.35 12.35
CA GLU A 59 -7.08 -18.06 11.54
C GLU A 59 -6.03 -17.11 10.93
N LEU A 60 -6.45 -15.91 10.52
CA LEU A 60 -5.55 -14.89 10.01
C LEU A 60 -4.64 -14.29 11.09
N LEU A 61 -5.12 -14.19 12.33
CA LEU A 61 -4.35 -13.70 13.47
C LEU A 61 -3.35 -14.74 14.00
N GLU A 62 -3.64 -16.03 13.83
CA GLU A 62 -2.74 -17.09 14.28
C GLU A 62 -1.38 -16.99 13.59
N GLY A 63 -0.31 -16.74 14.39
CA GLY A 63 1.05 -16.57 13.89
C GLY A 63 1.30 -15.26 13.13
N ALA A 64 0.40 -14.26 13.23
CA ALA A 64 0.69 -12.90 12.82
C ALA A 64 1.51 -12.19 13.91
N ASP A 65 2.61 -11.55 13.51
CA ASP A 65 3.50 -10.81 14.44
C ASP A 65 3.06 -9.35 14.61
N VAL A 66 2.44 -8.76 13.58
CA VAL A 66 1.88 -7.40 13.57
C VAL A 66 0.60 -7.40 12.74
N ALA A 67 -0.43 -6.67 13.18
CA ALA A 67 -1.63 -6.40 12.39
C ALA A 67 -1.67 -4.94 11.93
N CYS A 68 -1.98 -4.73 10.64
CA CYS A 68 -2.20 -3.41 10.03
C CYS A 68 -3.59 -3.40 9.38
N VAL A 69 -4.49 -2.60 9.91
CA VAL A 69 -5.88 -2.48 9.47
C VAL A 69 -6.07 -1.13 8.79
N ARG A 70 -6.54 -1.12 7.54
CA ARG A 70 -6.84 0.09 6.77
C ARG A 70 -8.29 0.10 6.30
N MET A 71 -9.07 1.05 6.81
CA MET A 71 -10.52 1.10 6.62
C MET A 71 -10.99 2.34 5.88
N LEU A 72 -11.81 2.16 4.85
CA LEU A 72 -12.68 3.20 4.33
C LEU A 72 -13.98 3.21 5.15
N GLY A 73 -14.48 4.39 5.52
CA GLY A 73 -15.76 4.54 6.22
C GLY A 73 -15.70 4.62 7.74
N GLY A 74 -14.51 4.62 8.33
CA GLY A 74 -14.32 4.84 9.78
C GLY A 74 -14.50 3.59 10.63
N TYR A 75 -14.27 3.74 11.96
CA TYR A 75 -14.25 2.65 12.94
C TYR A 75 -15.54 1.81 12.97
N ARG A 76 -16.72 2.47 12.92
CA ARG A 76 -18.02 1.80 13.03
C ARG A 76 -18.33 0.84 11.88
N THR A 77 -17.61 0.95 10.77
CA THR A 77 -17.81 0.08 9.60
C THR A 77 -17.43 -1.37 9.89
N TRP A 78 -16.46 -1.58 10.80
CA TRP A 78 -16.00 -2.91 11.19
C TRP A 78 -15.49 -2.95 12.64
N GLN A 79 -16.29 -2.37 13.55
CA GLN A 79 -15.95 -2.21 14.97
C GLN A 79 -15.54 -3.53 15.62
N ASP A 80 -16.38 -4.57 15.52
CA ASP A 80 -16.16 -5.85 16.20
C ASP A 80 -14.83 -6.50 15.77
N GLY A 81 -14.46 -6.39 14.49
CA GLY A 81 -13.20 -6.90 13.99
C GLY A 81 -12.01 -6.14 14.54
N ILE A 82 -12.07 -4.80 14.55
CA ILE A 82 -10.99 -3.95 15.10
C ILE A 82 -10.80 -4.24 16.58
N ASP A 83 -11.89 -4.31 17.37
CA ASP A 83 -11.85 -4.58 18.81
C ASP A 83 -11.26 -5.97 19.10
N ARG A 84 -11.64 -6.98 18.30
CA ARG A 84 -11.13 -8.35 18.42
C ARG A 84 -9.62 -8.41 18.13
N ILE A 85 -9.16 -7.70 17.09
CA ILE A 85 -7.72 -7.63 16.76
C ILE A 85 -6.96 -6.92 17.89
N ALA A 86 -7.46 -5.78 18.37
CA ALA A 86 -6.83 -5.05 19.47
C ALA A 86 -6.75 -5.89 20.76
N ALA A 87 -7.74 -6.75 21.00
CA ALA A 87 -7.78 -7.65 22.16
C ALA A 87 -6.91 -8.90 22.00
N SER A 88 -6.43 -9.23 20.80
CA SER A 88 -5.64 -10.44 20.53
C SER A 88 -4.24 -10.40 21.15
N GLY A 89 -3.75 -9.21 21.51
CA GLY A 89 -2.38 -8.98 21.99
C GLY A 89 -1.35 -8.80 20.85
N VAL A 90 -1.74 -8.95 19.59
CA VAL A 90 -0.88 -8.64 18.43
C VAL A 90 -0.72 -7.12 18.33
N PRO A 91 0.51 -6.57 18.21
CA PRO A 91 0.72 -5.15 17.94
C PRO A 91 -0.08 -4.70 16.73
N THR A 92 -1.01 -3.75 16.94
CA THR A 92 -2.04 -3.40 15.94
C THR A 92 -1.96 -1.94 15.55
N VAL A 93 -1.94 -1.69 14.25
CA VAL A 93 -2.05 -0.36 13.63
C VAL A 93 -3.41 -0.27 12.96
N VAL A 94 -4.22 0.76 13.27
CA VAL A 94 -5.53 1.01 12.67
C VAL A 94 -5.51 2.36 11.96
N LEU A 95 -5.84 2.38 10.67
CA LEU A 95 -5.62 3.50 9.78
C LEU A 95 -6.83 3.80 8.88
N SER A 96 -6.94 5.06 8.47
CA SER A 96 -7.87 5.48 7.43
C SER A 96 -7.46 4.94 6.05
N GLY A 97 -8.44 4.58 5.24
CA GLY A 97 -8.28 4.31 3.81
C GLY A 97 -8.09 5.56 2.96
N GLU A 98 -8.37 6.74 3.52
CA GLU A 98 -8.24 8.03 2.86
C GLU A 98 -6.79 8.52 2.80
N GLN A 99 -6.55 9.59 2.02
CA GLN A 99 -5.23 10.25 1.95
C GLN A 99 -4.89 10.97 3.25
N ALA A 100 -5.89 11.54 3.94
CA ALA A 100 -5.71 12.17 5.23
C ALA A 100 -5.80 11.14 6.36
N PRO A 101 -4.95 11.26 7.39
CA PRO A 101 -5.07 10.41 8.57
C PRO A 101 -6.37 10.72 9.33
N ASP A 102 -6.95 9.69 9.95
CA ASP A 102 -8.13 9.78 10.80
C ASP A 102 -7.72 9.49 12.25
N ALA A 103 -7.84 10.51 13.11
CA ALA A 103 -7.43 10.41 14.51
C ALA A 103 -8.31 9.44 15.31
N ASP A 104 -9.60 9.31 14.97
CA ASP A 104 -10.51 8.38 15.62
C ASP A 104 -10.09 6.93 15.33
N LEU A 105 -9.90 6.58 14.06
CA LEU A 105 -9.38 5.27 13.68
C LEU A 105 -8.02 4.98 14.32
N MET A 106 -7.09 5.93 14.25
CA MET A 106 -5.75 5.75 14.81
C MET A 106 -5.76 5.55 16.32
N SER A 107 -6.76 6.07 17.05
CA SER A 107 -6.90 5.90 18.51
C SER A 107 -7.15 4.45 18.92
N HIS A 108 -7.60 3.58 18.00
CA HIS A 108 -7.80 2.14 18.21
C HIS A 108 -6.53 1.32 17.97
N SER A 109 -5.42 1.96 17.58
CA SER A 109 -4.12 1.28 17.47
C SER A 109 -3.57 0.95 18.86
N THR A 110 -2.92 -0.22 19.00
CA THR A 110 -2.24 -0.63 20.24
C THR A 110 -0.76 -0.22 20.26
N VAL A 111 -0.28 0.41 19.18
CA VAL A 111 1.08 0.90 19.00
C VAL A 111 1.18 2.42 19.21
N PRO A 112 2.38 3.00 19.41
CA PRO A 112 2.53 4.44 19.52
C PRO A 112 1.98 5.20 18.30
N ALA A 113 1.31 6.34 18.53
CA ALA A 113 0.68 7.13 17.48
C ALA A 113 1.64 7.53 16.33
N GLY A 114 2.92 7.76 16.64
CA GLY A 114 3.95 8.03 15.62
C GLY A 114 4.18 6.86 14.66
N VAL A 115 4.09 5.63 15.15
CA VAL A 115 4.19 4.41 14.31
C VAL A 115 2.96 4.32 13.40
N ALA A 116 1.77 4.52 13.94
CA ALA A 116 0.53 4.50 13.17
C ALA A 116 0.53 5.59 12.08
N LEU A 117 0.95 6.82 12.44
CA LEU A 117 1.05 7.92 11.47
C LEU A 117 2.04 7.61 10.35
N GLN A 118 3.21 7.08 10.68
CA GLN A 118 4.22 6.72 9.68
C GLN A 118 3.73 5.58 8.76
N ALA A 119 3.06 4.57 9.32
CA ALA A 119 2.45 3.49 8.55
C ALA A 119 1.37 4.03 7.59
N HIS A 120 0.57 5.01 8.04
CA HIS A 120 -0.41 5.68 7.18
C HIS A 120 0.27 6.36 5.98
N VAL A 121 1.40 7.04 6.17
CA VAL A 121 2.11 7.71 5.07
C VAL A 121 2.56 6.70 4.01
N TYR A 122 3.12 5.54 4.39
CA TYR A 122 3.47 4.49 3.43
C TYR A 122 2.28 4.04 2.58
N LEU A 123 1.14 3.77 3.23
CA LEU A 123 -0.08 3.33 2.53
C LEU A 123 -0.73 4.44 1.69
N ALA A 124 -0.70 5.69 2.15
CA ALA A 124 -1.21 6.83 1.40
C ALA A 124 -0.38 7.10 0.14
N GLN A 125 0.94 6.94 0.20
CA GLN A 125 1.80 7.00 -0.96
C GLN A 125 1.58 5.79 -1.88
N GLY A 126 1.41 4.59 -1.31
CA GLY A 126 1.16 3.36 -2.04
C GLY A 126 2.36 2.91 -2.88
N GLY A 127 2.13 1.89 -3.71
CA GLY A 127 3.16 1.31 -4.57
C GLY A 127 3.99 0.22 -3.88
N VAL A 128 4.53 -0.67 -4.69
CA VAL A 128 5.19 -1.91 -4.29
C VAL A 128 6.35 -1.67 -3.31
N GLU A 129 7.19 -0.68 -3.61
CA GLU A 129 8.35 -0.34 -2.77
C GLU A 129 7.94 0.24 -1.42
N ASN A 130 6.93 1.11 -1.39
CA ASN A 130 6.41 1.65 -0.14
C ASN A 130 5.81 0.55 0.75
N LEU A 131 5.11 -0.43 0.19
CA LEU A 131 4.58 -1.55 0.97
C LEU A 131 5.68 -2.50 1.45
N ARG A 132 6.72 -2.72 0.65
CA ARG A 132 7.90 -3.48 1.09
C ARG A 132 8.58 -2.80 2.28
N HIS A 133 8.75 -1.46 2.22
CA HIS A 133 9.32 -0.69 3.31
C HIS A 133 8.39 -0.53 4.52
N LEU A 134 7.06 -0.51 4.32
CA LEU A 134 6.09 -0.56 5.42
C LEU A 134 6.26 -1.85 6.23
N HIS A 135 6.37 -3.00 5.57
CA HIS A 135 6.61 -4.27 6.24
C HIS A 135 7.88 -4.22 7.07
N ALA A 136 9.00 -3.78 6.48
CA ALA A 136 10.28 -3.66 7.18
C ALA A 136 10.21 -2.64 8.34
N PHE A 137 9.54 -1.49 8.14
CA PHE A 137 9.32 -0.47 9.17
C PHE A 137 8.56 -1.03 10.38
N LEU A 138 7.45 -1.73 10.15
CA LEU A 138 6.67 -2.34 11.24
C LEU A 138 7.47 -3.42 11.95
N SER A 139 8.18 -4.28 11.21
CA SER A 139 9.02 -5.33 11.76
C SER A 139 10.17 -4.77 12.60
N ASP A 140 10.89 -3.78 12.11
CA ASP A 140 12.00 -3.18 12.84
C ASP A 140 11.54 -2.39 14.07
N THR A 141 10.48 -1.59 13.91
CA THR A 141 10.03 -0.68 14.97
C THR A 141 9.33 -1.41 16.10
N LEU A 142 8.54 -2.46 15.80
CA LEU A 142 7.73 -3.15 16.79
C LEU A 142 8.38 -4.45 17.30
N LEU A 143 9.18 -5.13 16.45
CA LEU A 143 9.77 -6.43 16.76
C LEU A 143 11.30 -6.41 16.84
N MET A 144 11.94 -5.26 16.58
CA MET A 144 13.39 -5.05 16.66
C MET A 144 14.19 -6.01 15.77
N THR A 145 13.72 -6.26 14.54
CA THR A 145 14.34 -7.25 13.63
C THR A 145 15.68 -6.82 13.05
N GLY A 146 15.94 -5.51 12.97
CA GLY A 146 17.19 -4.97 12.43
C GLY A 146 17.37 -5.13 10.92
N VAL A 147 16.29 -5.37 10.18
CA VAL A 147 16.30 -5.53 8.71
C VAL A 147 16.61 -4.21 8.01
N GLY A 148 16.18 -3.10 8.60
CA GLY A 148 16.28 -1.75 8.02
C GLY A 148 15.17 -1.43 7.03
N PHE A 149 14.78 -0.16 7.00
CA PHE A 149 13.75 0.34 6.10
C PHE A 149 14.13 1.73 5.56
N SER A 150 13.57 2.10 4.40
CA SER A 150 13.66 3.47 3.87
C SER A 150 12.38 4.24 4.20
N PRO A 151 12.44 5.56 4.39
CA PRO A 151 11.25 6.40 4.52
C PRO A 151 10.29 6.22 3.33
N PRO A 152 8.99 6.54 3.50
CA PRO A 152 8.05 6.52 2.39
C PRO A 152 8.51 7.42 1.25
N THR A 153 8.51 6.88 0.04
CA THR A 153 8.80 7.65 -1.17
C THR A 153 7.52 8.25 -1.71
N ALA A 154 7.54 9.57 -1.97
CA ALA A 154 6.42 10.23 -2.61
C ALA A 154 6.19 9.67 -4.02
N THR A 155 4.93 9.40 -4.33
CA THR A 155 4.50 8.92 -5.63
C THR A 155 3.65 9.99 -6.32
N PRO A 156 3.75 10.16 -7.66
CA PRO A 156 2.98 11.18 -8.37
C PRO A 156 1.47 11.07 -8.12
N THR A 157 0.79 12.19 -8.01
CA THR A 157 -0.67 12.26 -7.84
C THR A 157 -1.42 11.92 -9.12
N TRP A 158 -0.79 12.14 -10.26
CA TRP A 158 -1.28 11.82 -11.61
C TRP A 158 -0.11 11.57 -12.56
N GLY A 159 -0.42 11.01 -13.72
CA GLY A 159 0.53 10.77 -14.80
C GLY A 159 -0.08 9.92 -15.91
N THR A 160 0.74 9.53 -16.86
CA THR A 160 0.34 8.66 -17.97
C THR A 160 0.89 7.24 -17.79
N LEU A 161 0.17 6.25 -18.34
CA LEU A 161 0.69 4.88 -18.42
C LEU A 161 1.84 4.85 -19.44
N ASP A 162 3.00 4.35 -19.00
CA ASP A 162 4.13 4.12 -19.92
C ASP A 162 3.78 2.97 -20.86
N ARG A 163 3.74 3.27 -22.15
CA ARG A 163 3.39 2.34 -23.22
C ARG A 163 4.33 2.53 -24.42
N PRO A 164 4.61 1.48 -25.17
CA PRO A 164 5.22 1.64 -26.48
C PRO A 164 4.41 2.64 -27.32
N ALA A 165 5.10 3.58 -27.92
CA ALA A 165 4.44 4.56 -28.79
C ALA A 165 3.72 3.82 -29.94
N ALA A 166 2.38 3.93 -29.93
CA ALA A 166 1.61 3.48 -31.09
C ALA A 166 1.89 4.38 -32.31
N PRO A 167 1.77 3.84 -33.53
CA PRO A 167 1.79 4.69 -34.73
C PRO A 167 0.76 5.81 -34.56
N ARG A 168 1.15 7.06 -34.84
CA ARG A 168 0.23 8.19 -34.80
C ARG A 168 -0.94 7.91 -35.73
N SER A 169 -2.14 7.93 -35.19
CA SER A 169 -3.39 7.93 -35.95
C SER A 169 -3.82 9.39 -36.18
N ASP A 170 -4.37 9.69 -37.36
CA ASP A 170 -5.06 10.96 -37.61
C ASP A 170 -6.48 10.99 -36.96
N GLY A 171 -6.84 9.91 -36.26
CA GLY A 171 -8.12 9.78 -35.56
C GLY A 171 -8.17 10.52 -34.22
N PRO A 172 -9.35 10.54 -33.59
CA PRO A 172 -9.57 11.27 -32.34
C PRO A 172 -8.68 10.77 -31.20
N VAL A 173 -8.24 11.70 -30.35
CA VAL A 173 -7.54 11.41 -29.11
C VAL A 173 -8.56 11.08 -28.02
N ILE A 174 -8.49 9.89 -27.46
CA ILE A 174 -9.40 9.41 -26.43
C ILE A 174 -8.64 9.29 -25.11
N ALA A 175 -8.89 10.20 -24.16
CA ALA A 175 -8.33 10.07 -22.82
C ALA A 175 -9.03 8.94 -22.05
N LEU A 176 -8.24 8.05 -21.45
CA LEU A 176 -8.69 6.98 -20.54
C LEU A 176 -8.28 7.37 -19.13
N LEU A 177 -9.23 7.80 -18.31
CA LEU A 177 -8.96 8.17 -16.93
C LEU A 177 -9.20 6.98 -15.99
N TYR A 178 -8.20 6.62 -15.18
CA TYR A 178 -8.26 5.53 -14.24
C TYR A 178 -7.61 5.86 -12.89
N TYR A 179 -7.84 5.05 -11.86
CA TYR A 179 -7.36 5.32 -10.51
C TYR A 179 -5.84 5.17 -10.37
N ARG A 180 -5.20 6.15 -9.73
CA ARG A 180 -3.80 6.10 -9.33
C ARG A 180 -3.46 4.84 -8.54
N ALA A 181 -4.34 4.40 -7.63
CA ALA A 181 -4.14 3.20 -6.84
C ALA A 181 -3.95 1.94 -7.72
N GLN A 182 -4.72 1.83 -8.82
CA GLN A 182 -4.57 0.73 -9.77
C GLN A 182 -3.23 0.80 -10.52
N HIS A 183 -2.80 2.02 -10.90
CA HIS A 183 -1.49 2.24 -11.52
C HIS A 183 -0.36 1.78 -10.61
N LEU A 184 -0.36 2.23 -9.35
CA LEU A 184 0.67 1.91 -8.37
C LEU A 184 0.69 0.42 -7.97
N ALA A 185 -0.44 -0.26 -8.06
CA ALA A 185 -0.56 -1.70 -7.85
C ALA A 185 -0.15 -2.55 -9.06
N GLY A 186 0.14 -1.92 -10.21
CA GLY A 186 0.42 -2.62 -11.47
C GLY A 186 -0.82 -3.27 -12.09
N ASN A 187 -2.04 -2.93 -11.62
CA ASN A 187 -3.31 -3.46 -12.13
C ASN A 187 -3.79 -2.63 -13.33
N THR A 188 -3.05 -2.70 -14.45
CA THR A 188 -3.27 -1.86 -15.64
C THR A 188 -3.63 -2.65 -16.90
N GLU A 189 -3.72 -3.98 -16.84
CA GLU A 189 -4.01 -4.82 -18.01
C GLU A 189 -5.32 -4.44 -18.71
N TYR A 190 -6.37 -4.08 -17.96
CA TYR A 190 -7.64 -3.64 -18.55
C TYR A 190 -7.51 -2.29 -19.25
N VAL A 191 -6.65 -1.38 -18.74
CA VAL A 191 -6.37 -0.08 -19.39
C VAL A 191 -5.65 -0.31 -20.72
N GLU A 192 -4.67 -1.22 -20.74
CA GLU A 192 -3.96 -1.61 -21.96
C GLU A 192 -4.90 -2.23 -22.99
N ALA A 193 -5.83 -3.10 -22.54
CA ALA A 193 -6.84 -3.71 -23.40
C ALA A 193 -7.78 -2.65 -24.02
N LEU A 194 -8.19 -1.63 -23.23
CA LEU A 194 -8.99 -0.49 -23.72
C LEU A 194 -8.20 0.37 -24.71
N CYS A 195 -6.92 0.65 -24.43
CA CYS A 195 -6.04 1.34 -25.38
C CYS A 195 -5.97 0.61 -26.71
N GLY A 196 -5.73 -0.71 -26.68
CA GLY A 196 -5.70 -1.53 -27.90
C GLY A 196 -7.04 -1.55 -28.66
N ALA A 197 -8.18 -1.42 -27.96
CA ALA A 197 -9.49 -1.33 -28.60
C ALA A 197 -9.68 0.02 -29.32
N ILE A 198 -9.23 1.13 -28.69
CA ILE A 198 -9.26 2.46 -29.30
C ILE A 198 -8.38 2.52 -30.56
N GLU A 199 -7.17 1.95 -30.49
CA GLU A 199 -6.24 1.88 -31.62
C GLU A 199 -6.85 1.10 -32.79
N ARG A 200 -7.46 -0.05 -32.52
CA ARG A 200 -8.16 -0.85 -33.55
C ARG A 200 -9.35 -0.11 -34.17
N ALA A 201 -9.98 0.79 -33.41
CA ALA A 201 -11.06 1.65 -33.92
C ALA A 201 -10.56 2.90 -34.68
N GLY A 202 -9.22 3.10 -34.79
CA GLY A 202 -8.60 4.22 -35.49
C GLY A 202 -8.41 5.46 -34.63
N GLY A 203 -8.61 5.39 -33.33
CA GLY A 203 -8.34 6.48 -32.38
C GLY A 203 -6.92 6.41 -31.79
N SER A 204 -6.54 7.47 -31.07
CA SER A 204 -5.29 7.58 -30.32
C SER A 204 -5.59 7.57 -28.82
N PRO A 205 -5.26 6.51 -28.05
CA PRO A 205 -5.52 6.45 -26.63
C PRO A 205 -4.53 7.31 -25.84
N LEU A 206 -5.03 8.04 -24.84
CA LEU A 206 -4.27 8.80 -23.85
C LEU A 206 -4.62 8.27 -22.44
N PRO A 207 -3.96 7.19 -21.96
CA PRO A 207 -4.24 6.63 -20.64
C PRO A 207 -3.62 7.50 -19.56
N VAL A 208 -4.47 8.06 -18.68
CA VAL A 208 -4.10 8.98 -17.60
C VAL A 208 -4.61 8.43 -16.29
N TYR A 209 -3.73 8.30 -15.29
CA TYR A 209 -4.15 8.01 -13.92
C TYR A 209 -4.19 9.27 -13.07
N CYS A 210 -5.10 9.33 -12.11
CA CYS A 210 -5.10 10.37 -11.09
C CYS A 210 -5.63 9.86 -9.74
N ALA A 211 -5.25 10.58 -8.67
CA ALA A 211 -5.74 10.32 -7.32
C ALA A 211 -7.17 10.88 -7.15
N SER A 212 -7.42 12.09 -7.66
CA SER A 212 -8.72 12.77 -7.57
C SER A 212 -8.80 13.90 -8.59
N LEU A 213 -9.95 14.01 -9.27
CA LEU A 213 -10.25 15.16 -10.12
C LEU A 213 -10.68 16.40 -9.32
N ARG A 214 -11.11 16.24 -8.05
CA ARG A 214 -11.53 17.40 -7.22
C ARG A 214 -10.37 18.32 -6.89
N THR A 215 -9.17 17.76 -6.78
CA THR A 215 -7.93 18.46 -6.45
C THR A 215 -6.94 18.34 -7.59
N ALA A 216 -7.46 18.28 -8.84
CA ALA A 216 -6.62 18.12 -10.02
C ALA A 216 -5.70 19.33 -10.20
N GLU A 217 -4.45 19.03 -10.49
CA GLU A 217 -3.43 20.01 -10.83
C GLU A 217 -3.76 20.61 -12.20
N PRO A 218 -3.47 21.91 -12.45
CA PRO A 218 -3.76 22.56 -13.73
C PRO A 218 -3.20 21.79 -14.93
N GLU A 219 -2.00 21.23 -14.80
CA GLU A 219 -1.30 20.48 -15.84
C GLU A 219 -2.06 19.21 -16.23
N LEU A 220 -2.70 18.54 -15.26
CA LEU A 220 -3.57 17.40 -15.54
C LEU A 220 -4.79 17.82 -16.35
N LEU A 221 -5.43 18.93 -15.99
CA LEU A 221 -6.60 19.46 -16.72
C LEU A 221 -6.23 19.91 -18.13
N GLU A 222 -5.06 20.53 -18.30
CA GLU A 222 -4.52 20.90 -19.61
C GLU A 222 -4.30 19.66 -20.47
N LEU A 223 -3.68 18.61 -19.91
CA LEU A 223 -3.47 17.36 -20.64
C LEU A 223 -4.79 16.72 -21.06
N LEU A 224 -5.76 16.62 -20.16
CA LEU A 224 -7.09 16.07 -20.48
C LEU A 224 -7.84 16.90 -21.50
N GLY A 225 -7.61 18.24 -21.51
CA GLY A 225 -8.17 19.17 -22.49
C GLY A 225 -7.64 19.00 -23.91
N THR A 226 -6.56 18.24 -24.11
CA THR A 226 -6.04 17.90 -25.45
C THR A 226 -6.80 16.75 -26.12
N ALA A 227 -7.66 16.05 -25.39
CA ALA A 227 -8.42 14.92 -25.90
C ALA A 227 -9.76 15.35 -26.50
N ASP A 228 -10.17 14.66 -27.56
CA ASP A 228 -11.48 14.85 -28.19
C ASP A 228 -12.62 14.20 -27.40
N ALA A 229 -12.31 13.17 -26.61
CA ALA A 229 -13.26 12.50 -25.72
C ALA A 229 -12.56 11.95 -24.48
N LEU A 230 -13.33 11.81 -23.40
CA LEU A 230 -12.89 11.24 -22.11
C LEU A 230 -13.72 9.99 -21.80
N VAL A 231 -13.02 8.89 -21.58
CA VAL A 231 -13.57 7.66 -21.00
C VAL A 231 -13.04 7.52 -19.58
N THR A 232 -13.93 7.41 -18.61
CA THR A 232 -13.54 7.23 -17.22
C THR A 232 -13.90 5.84 -16.73
N THR A 233 -12.96 5.18 -16.04
CA THR A 233 -13.19 3.96 -15.28
C THR A 233 -13.28 4.26 -13.78
N VAL A 234 -13.28 5.54 -13.44
CA VAL A 234 -13.39 6.10 -12.08
C VAL A 234 -14.87 6.37 -11.81
N LEU A 235 -15.40 5.82 -10.74
CA LEU A 235 -16.78 6.04 -10.29
C LEU A 235 -16.82 7.00 -9.10
#